data_f2a2f600b045307fb248f1ae4169f244
#
_entry.id   f2a2f600b045307fb248f1ae4169f244
#
_cell.length_a   1.000
_cell.length_b   1.000
_cell.length_c   1.000
_cell.angle_alpha   90.00
_cell.angle_beta   90.00
_cell.angle_gamma   90.00
#
_symmetry.space_group_name_H-M   'P 1'
#
loop_
_entity.id
_entity.type
_entity.pdbx_description
1 polymer ?
#
loop_
_entity_poly.entity_id
_entity_poly.type
_entity_poly.pdbx_seq_one_letter_code
_entity_poly.pdbx_strand_id
1 'polypeptide(L)'
;MRDRLGRMVVANNTSGGPITADDFGVGGALMVLLKDAIKPNLMQTIEGTPVFIHAGPFANIAHGNSSILADKIALKLVGSTGSNSPIGYVVTEAGFGADIGMEKFFDIKCRYSGLRPNAVVIVATIKALKMHGGGPAVVAGKPLSDIYLNENLELVTKGAENLIKHIENVKKFGIPAVVAVNRFSSDTDNEIEAVIRIAKNAGAADAVSCDHWRFVEV
;
A
#
# COMPACT_ATOMS: atom_id res chain seq x y z
N MET A 1 15.71 2.83 22.31
CA MET A 1 14.28 2.48 22.52
C MET A 1 13.76 3.04 23.83
N ARG A 2 14.40 2.79 24.96
CA ARG A 2 13.95 3.29 26.29
C ARG A 2 13.66 4.79 26.28
N ASP A 3 14.59 5.61 25.84
CA ASP A 3 14.44 7.08 25.86
C ASP A 3 13.30 7.58 24.96
N ARG A 4 12.98 6.86 23.88
CA ARG A 4 11.84 7.20 23.01
C ARG A 4 10.52 6.84 23.68
N LEU A 5 10.44 5.67 24.31
CA LEU A 5 9.27 5.24 25.07
C LEU A 5 9.03 6.14 26.27
N GLY A 6 10.11 6.47 27.01
CA GLY A 6 10.04 7.32 28.18
C GLY A 6 9.49 8.73 27.88
N ARG A 7 9.84 9.30 26.73
CA ARG A 7 9.37 10.62 26.28
C ARG A 7 7.97 10.64 25.68
N MET A 8 7.29 9.51 25.56
CA MET A 8 5.90 9.50 25.08
C MET A 8 5.01 10.29 26.01
N VAL A 9 4.32 11.30 25.47
CA VAL A 9 3.33 12.09 26.22
C VAL A 9 2.06 11.24 26.37
N VAL A 10 1.67 10.97 27.60
CA VAL A 10 0.51 10.13 27.95
C VAL A 10 -0.66 10.94 28.51
N ALA A 11 -0.40 12.14 29.02
CA ALA A 11 -1.40 13.06 29.56
C ALA A 11 -0.86 14.48 29.61
N ASN A 12 -1.72 15.41 30.01
CA ASN A 12 -1.30 16.75 30.45
C ASN A 12 -1.66 16.94 31.93
N ASN A 13 -0.83 17.69 32.62
CA ASN A 13 -1.14 18.10 34.01
C ASN A 13 -2.18 19.24 34.03
N THR A 14 -2.63 19.61 35.21
CA THR A 14 -3.67 20.65 35.40
C THR A 14 -3.24 22.04 34.93
N SER A 15 -1.96 22.29 34.75
CA SER A 15 -1.38 23.53 34.21
C SER A 15 -1.09 23.44 32.70
N GLY A 16 -1.49 22.34 32.02
CA GLY A 16 -1.32 22.14 30.57
C GLY A 16 0.05 21.58 30.17
N GLY A 17 0.97 21.31 31.11
CA GLY A 17 2.26 20.71 30.80
C GLY A 17 2.16 19.22 30.47
N PRO A 18 3.03 18.68 29.59
CA PRO A 18 3.00 17.28 29.23
C PRO A 18 3.45 16.39 30.40
N ILE A 19 2.78 15.24 30.54
CA ILE A 19 3.17 14.14 31.42
C ILE A 19 3.64 12.99 30.52
N THR A 20 4.81 12.46 30.76
CA THR A 20 5.44 11.43 29.94
C THR A 20 5.35 10.04 30.61
N ALA A 21 5.66 9.00 29.84
CA ALA A 21 5.75 7.64 30.37
C ALA A 21 6.84 7.49 31.44
N ASP A 22 7.91 8.28 31.37
CA ASP A 22 8.96 8.30 32.39
C ASP A 22 8.49 8.93 33.70
N ASP A 23 7.59 9.93 33.67
CA ASP A 23 6.99 10.50 34.86
C ASP A 23 6.16 9.46 35.66
N PHE A 24 5.61 8.48 34.96
CA PHE A 24 4.92 7.32 35.58
C PHE A 24 5.88 6.17 35.95
N GLY A 25 7.14 6.24 35.57
CA GLY A 25 8.10 5.16 35.80
C GLY A 25 7.84 3.87 35.01
N VAL A 26 7.01 3.91 33.95
CA VAL A 26 6.59 2.72 33.21
C VAL A 26 7.51 2.37 32.03
N GLY A 27 8.53 3.13 31.76
CA GLY A 27 9.43 2.94 30.61
C GLY A 27 10.06 1.53 30.56
N GLY A 28 10.42 0.96 31.73
CA GLY A 28 10.94 -0.41 31.81
C GLY A 28 9.91 -1.48 31.42
N ALA A 29 8.68 -1.34 31.90
CA ALA A 29 7.58 -2.26 31.55
C ALA A 29 7.26 -2.21 30.06
N LEU A 30 7.19 -1.02 29.47
CA LEU A 30 7.00 -0.84 28.02
C LEU A 30 8.12 -1.50 27.20
N MET A 31 9.36 -1.41 27.67
CA MET A 31 10.48 -2.09 27.01
C MET A 31 10.36 -3.60 26.99
N VAL A 32 9.94 -4.19 28.11
CA VAL A 32 9.77 -5.65 28.22
C VAL A 32 8.66 -6.12 27.26
N LEU A 33 7.53 -5.42 27.24
CA LEU A 33 6.41 -5.74 26.35
C LEU A 33 6.76 -5.61 24.85
N LEU A 34 7.61 -4.65 24.48
CA LEU A 34 7.97 -4.38 23.11
C LEU A 34 9.27 -5.06 22.64
N LYS A 35 9.96 -5.78 23.52
CA LYS A 35 11.25 -6.40 23.23
C LYS A 35 11.23 -7.30 22.00
N ASP A 36 10.22 -8.15 21.89
CA ASP A 36 10.08 -9.07 20.74
C ASP A 36 9.36 -8.41 19.57
N ALA A 37 8.44 -7.49 19.84
CA ALA A 37 7.73 -6.74 18.81
C ALA A 37 8.64 -5.84 17.94
N ILE A 38 9.86 -5.54 18.38
CA ILE A 38 10.82 -4.74 17.59
C ILE A 38 11.49 -5.54 16.48
N LYS A 39 11.37 -6.86 16.50
CA LYS A 39 11.99 -7.75 15.51
C LYS A 39 10.99 -8.04 14.38
N PRO A 40 11.34 -7.78 13.11
CA PRO A 40 10.52 -8.22 11.99
C PRO A 40 10.39 -9.75 11.96
N ASN A 41 9.19 -10.23 11.65
CA ASN A 41 8.98 -11.64 11.36
C ASN A 41 9.36 -11.91 9.89
N LEU A 42 10.18 -12.93 9.66
CA LEU A 42 10.48 -13.43 8.33
C LEU A 42 9.57 -14.62 8.03
N MET A 43 8.84 -14.52 6.97
CA MET A 43 7.97 -15.56 6.42
C MET A 43 8.30 -15.78 4.95
N GLN A 44 7.52 -16.59 4.26
CA GLN A 44 7.62 -16.77 2.81
C GLN A 44 6.23 -16.95 2.21
N THR A 45 6.10 -16.60 0.92
CA THR A 45 4.92 -16.94 0.11
C THR A 45 4.90 -18.43 -0.21
N ILE A 46 3.81 -18.88 -0.83
CA ILE A 46 3.70 -20.27 -1.31
C ILE A 46 4.82 -20.59 -2.31
N GLU A 47 5.23 -19.62 -3.14
CA GLU A 47 6.33 -19.76 -4.10
C GLU A 47 7.72 -19.60 -3.46
N GLY A 48 7.80 -19.46 -2.14
CA GLY A 48 9.08 -19.35 -1.43
C GLY A 48 9.71 -17.96 -1.42
N THR A 49 9.00 -16.92 -1.89
CA THR A 49 9.50 -15.55 -1.83
C THR A 49 9.56 -15.05 -0.38
N PRO A 50 10.71 -14.53 0.11
CA PRO A 50 10.81 -14.01 1.47
C PRO A 50 9.88 -12.82 1.72
N VAL A 51 9.21 -12.80 2.88
CA VAL A 51 8.28 -11.74 3.28
C VAL A 51 8.60 -11.30 4.70
N PHE A 52 8.81 -10.00 4.90
CA PHE A 52 8.90 -9.41 6.23
C PHE A 52 7.54 -8.86 6.66
N ILE A 53 7.08 -9.27 7.85
CA ILE A 53 5.90 -8.73 8.50
C ILE A 53 6.35 -8.05 9.80
N HIS A 54 6.07 -6.75 9.93
CA HIS A 54 6.49 -5.99 11.09
C HIS A 54 5.60 -4.78 11.35
N ALA A 55 5.43 -4.47 12.64
CA ALA A 55 4.77 -3.28 13.17
C ALA A 55 3.26 -3.17 12.81
N GLY A 56 2.56 -4.31 12.71
CA GLY A 56 1.15 -4.34 12.38
C GLY A 56 0.88 -3.59 11.06
N PRO A 57 1.08 -4.19 9.89
CA PRO A 57 1.07 -3.49 8.59
C PRO A 57 -0.35 -3.12 8.16
N PHE A 58 -1.12 -2.47 9.04
CA PHE A 58 -2.46 -2.00 8.77
C PHE A 58 -2.44 -0.55 8.28
N ALA A 59 -3.36 -0.23 7.39
CA ALA A 59 -3.51 1.09 6.81
C ALA A 59 -3.82 2.19 7.84
N ASN A 60 -4.36 1.85 9.00
CA ASN A 60 -4.70 2.79 10.07
C ASN A 60 -3.54 3.17 10.99
N ILE A 61 -2.36 2.56 10.85
CA ILE A 61 -1.18 3.06 11.56
C ILE A 61 -0.62 4.34 10.90
N ALA A 62 0.24 5.08 11.61
CA ALA A 62 0.65 6.42 11.21
C ALA A 62 1.17 6.54 9.77
N HIS A 63 2.00 5.61 9.32
CA HIS A 63 2.55 5.61 7.95
C HIS A 63 1.86 4.64 6.99
N GLY A 64 0.89 3.83 7.46
CA GLY A 64 0.04 3.00 6.61
C GLY A 64 0.68 1.80 5.91
N ASN A 65 1.87 1.38 6.32
CA ASN A 65 2.69 0.37 5.66
C ASN A 65 3.46 -0.48 6.67
N SER A 66 4.24 -1.44 6.18
CA SER A 66 5.24 -2.14 6.99
C SER A 66 6.30 -1.17 7.55
N SER A 67 7.10 -1.63 8.51
CA SER A 67 8.06 -0.78 9.19
C SER A 67 9.24 -0.36 8.31
N ILE A 68 9.81 0.79 8.63
CA ILE A 68 11.07 1.25 8.03
C ILE A 68 12.21 0.24 8.27
N LEU A 69 12.19 -0.45 9.41
CA LEU A 69 13.20 -1.45 9.73
C LEU A 69 13.12 -2.65 8.79
N ALA A 70 11.91 -3.17 8.53
CA ALA A 70 11.69 -4.26 7.58
C ALA A 70 12.16 -3.88 6.18
N ASP A 71 11.81 -2.68 5.69
CA ASP A 71 12.26 -2.20 4.37
C ASP A 71 13.77 -2.12 4.27
N LYS A 72 14.45 -1.57 5.29
CA LYS A 72 15.91 -1.44 5.29
C LYS A 72 16.61 -2.80 5.32
N ILE A 73 16.06 -3.75 6.05
CA ILE A 73 16.58 -5.13 6.07
C ILE A 73 16.36 -5.79 4.70
N ALA A 74 15.15 -5.71 4.14
CA ALA A 74 14.83 -6.28 2.85
C ALA A 74 15.73 -5.70 1.74
N LEU A 75 15.88 -4.38 1.67
CA LEU A 75 16.77 -3.72 0.70
C LEU A 75 18.22 -4.15 0.85
N LYS A 76 18.69 -4.35 2.08
CA LYS A 76 20.06 -4.84 2.33
C LYS A 76 20.24 -6.28 1.86
N LEU A 77 19.23 -7.13 2.02
CA LEU A 77 19.29 -8.54 1.63
C LEU A 77 19.20 -8.74 0.11
N VAL A 78 18.41 -7.94 -0.59
CA VAL A 78 18.28 -8.01 -2.06
C VAL A 78 19.29 -7.14 -2.80
N GLY A 79 20.05 -6.31 -2.08
CA GLY A 79 21.08 -5.47 -2.67
C GLY A 79 22.13 -6.30 -3.39
N SER A 80 22.48 -5.93 -4.63
CA SER A 80 23.51 -6.62 -5.39
C SER A 80 24.88 -6.41 -4.76
N THR A 81 25.62 -7.48 -4.59
CA THR A 81 26.99 -7.47 -4.06
C THR A 81 28.06 -7.41 -5.15
N GLY A 82 27.66 -7.31 -6.42
CA GLY A 82 28.59 -7.25 -7.56
C GLY A 82 27.92 -6.89 -8.88
N SER A 83 28.72 -6.47 -9.86
CA SER A 83 28.27 -6.03 -11.18
C SER A 83 27.50 -7.07 -12.00
N ASN A 84 27.59 -8.34 -11.66
CA ASN A 84 26.91 -9.45 -12.33
C ASN A 84 25.77 -10.08 -11.53
N SER A 85 25.40 -9.53 -10.36
CA SER A 85 24.28 -10.02 -9.58
C SER A 85 22.96 -9.57 -10.18
N PRO A 86 21.91 -10.41 -10.19
CA PRO A 86 20.59 -10.01 -10.64
C PRO A 86 20.06 -8.85 -9.77
N ILE A 87 19.31 -7.95 -10.38
CA ILE A 87 18.65 -6.86 -9.65
C ILE A 87 17.60 -7.46 -8.73
N GLY A 88 17.72 -7.17 -7.43
CA GLY A 88 16.70 -7.55 -6.45
C GLY A 88 15.64 -6.46 -6.31
N TYR A 89 14.41 -6.87 -6.04
CA TYR A 89 13.28 -5.97 -5.84
C TYR A 89 12.73 -6.10 -4.42
N VAL A 90 12.34 -4.98 -3.83
CA VAL A 90 11.56 -4.94 -2.59
C VAL A 90 10.22 -4.31 -2.93
N VAL A 91 9.15 -5.05 -2.68
CA VAL A 91 7.78 -4.58 -2.87
C VAL A 91 7.16 -4.39 -1.50
N THR A 92 6.55 -3.23 -1.27
CA THR A 92 5.82 -2.94 -0.02
C THR A 92 4.43 -2.43 -0.36
N GLU A 93 3.45 -2.87 0.42
CA GLU A 93 2.06 -2.47 0.24
C GLU A 93 1.78 -1.15 0.98
N ALA A 94 0.94 -0.30 0.36
CA ALA A 94 0.33 0.86 1.00
C ALA A 94 -1.16 0.61 1.15
N GLY A 95 -1.67 0.69 2.38
CA GLY A 95 -3.05 0.34 2.68
C GLY A 95 -4.05 1.42 2.28
N PHE A 96 -5.29 1.04 2.03
CA PHE A 96 -6.38 1.86 1.50
C PHE A 96 -6.13 2.34 0.05
N GLY A 97 -6.84 3.37 -0.37
CA GLY A 97 -6.61 4.02 -1.66
C GLY A 97 -5.27 4.76 -1.71
N ALA A 98 -4.81 5.04 -2.92
CA ALA A 98 -3.55 5.74 -3.14
C ALA A 98 -3.54 7.15 -2.52
N ASP A 99 -4.70 7.78 -2.42
CA ASP A 99 -4.94 9.08 -1.76
C ASP A 99 -4.66 9.05 -0.25
N ILE A 100 -4.64 7.88 0.37
CA ILE A 100 -4.33 7.70 1.79
C ILE A 100 -2.99 6.97 1.95
N GLY A 101 -2.91 5.72 1.52
CA GLY A 101 -1.77 4.87 1.80
C GLY A 101 -0.48 5.31 1.10
N MET A 102 -0.57 5.62 -0.17
CA MET A 102 0.59 6.12 -0.93
C MET A 102 1.06 7.48 -0.39
N GLU A 103 0.14 8.40 -0.11
CA GLU A 103 0.51 9.72 0.42
C GLU A 103 1.16 9.61 1.80
N LYS A 104 0.65 8.75 2.70
CA LYS A 104 1.34 8.47 3.97
C LYS A 104 2.73 7.87 3.76
N PHE A 105 2.88 7.00 2.78
CA PHE A 105 4.17 6.43 2.43
C PHE A 105 5.17 7.52 2.07
N PHE A 106 4.81 8.42 1.16
CA PHE A 106 5.69 9.51 0.73
C PHE A 106 5.89 10.57 1.81
N ASP A 107 4.81 11.06 2.40
CA ASP A 107 4.85 12.22 3.28
C ASP A 107 5.33 11.89 4.70
N ILE A 108 5.20 10.66 5.14
CA ILE A 108 5.64 10.23 6.47
C ILE A 108 6.82 9.26 6.35
N LYS A 109 6.62 8.10 5.74
CA LYS A 109 7.60 7.01 5.77
C LYS A 109 8.89 7.37 5.02
N CYS A 110 8.79 7.92 3.81
CA CYS A 110 9.94 8.33 3.03
C CYS A 110 10.76 9.42 3.73
N ARG A 111 10.09 10.42 4.32
CA ARG A 111 10.76 11.50 5.05
C ARG A 111 11.54 11.00 6.26
N TYR A 112 10.97 10.07 7.03
CA TYR A 112 11.64 9.51 8.20
C TYR A 112 12.72 8.49 7.86
N SER A 113 12.52 7.69 6.80
CA SER A 113 13.44 6.62 6.44
C SER A 113 14.61 7.07 5.59
N GLY A 114 14.42 8.14 4.81
CA GLY A 114 15.32 8.53 3.72
C GLY A 114 15.21 7.62 2.50
N LEU A 115 14.31 6.61 2.52
CA LEU A 115 14.07 5.72 1.39
C LEU A 115 13.21 6.42 0.34
N ARG A 116 13.41 6.03 -0.92
CA ARG A 116 12.68 6.57 -2.04
C ARG A 116 12.30 5.43 -2.98
N PRO A 117 11.01 5.22 -3.30
CA PRO A 117 10.61 4.17 -4.21
C PRO A 117 11.03 4.49 -5.65
N ASN A 118 11.27 3.45 -6.45
CA ASN A 118 11.61 3.59 -7.86
C ASN A 118 10.37 3.64 -8.75
N ALA A 119 9.27 3.01 -8.32
CA ALA A 119 8.00 2.99 -9.03
C ALA A 119 6.84 2.82 -8.04
N VAL A 120 5.65 3.20 -8.47
CA VAL A 120 4.38 2.95 -7.78
C VAL A 120 3.51 2.08 -8.67
N VAL A 121 2.98 0.98 -8.11
CA VAL A 121 1.97 0.17 -8.76
C VAL A 121 0.60 0.55 -8.18
N ILE A 122 -0.29 1.07 -9.02
CA ILE A 122 -1.68 1.36 -8.66
C ILE A 122 -2.54 0.18 -9.08
N VAL A 123 -3.17 -0.48 -8.11
CA VAL A 123 -4.11 -1.57 -8.39
C VAL A 123 -5.50 -0.97 -8.66
N ALA A 124 -6.07 -1.28 -9.82
CA ALA A 124 -7.42 -0.90 -10.22
C ALA A 124 -8.27 -2.14 -10.48
N THR A 125 -9.57 -2.08 -10.21
CA THR A 125 -10.53 -3.12 -10.56
C THR A 125 -11.70 -2.55 -11.35
N ILE A 126 -12.20 -3.28 -12.33
CA ILE A 126 -13.36 -2.86 -13.13
C ILE A 126 -14.58 -2.58 -12.23
N LYS A 127 -14.81 -3.42 -11.22
CA LYS A 127 -15.93 -3.25 -10.28
C LYS A 127 -15.84 -1.94 -9.48
N ALA A 128 -14.66 -1.58 -9.01
CA ALA A 128 -14.46 -0.31 -8.30
C ALA A 128 -14.69 0.89 -9.23
N LEU A 129 -14.20 0.83 -10.47
CA LEU A 129 -14.44 1.89 -11.45
C LEU A 129 -15.93 2.03 -11.78
N LYS A 130 -16.67 0.93 -12.00
CA LYS A 130 -18.13 0.98 -12.19
C LYS A 130 -18.84 1.64 -11.00
N MET A 131 -18.42 1.32 -9.76
CA MET A 131 -18.98 1.93 -8.56
C MET A 131 -18.72 3.44 -8.54
N HIS A 132 -17.50 3.86 -8.80
CA HIS A 132 -17.11 5.28 -8.86
C HIS A 132 -17.81 6.01 -10.01
N GLY A 133 -18.14 5.32 -11.10
CA GLY A 133 -18.87 5.87 -12.25
C GLY A 133 -20.36 6.11 -11.98
N GLY A 134 -20.87 5.71 -10.83
CA GLY A 134 -22.28 5.87 -10.42
C GLY A 134 -23.05 4.55 -10.35
N GLY A 135 -22.38 3.43 -10.36
CA GLY A 135 -22.98 2.12 -10.07
C GLY A 135 -23.61 2.08 -8.67
N PRO A 136 -24.62 1.21 -8.45
CA PRO A 136 -25.32 1.10 -7.16
C PRO A 136 -24.34 0.74 -6.03
N ALA A 137 -24.65 1.20 -4.81
CA ALA A 137 -23.85 0.90 -3.62
C ALA A 137 -23.72 -0.63 -3.40
N VAL A 138 -22.50 -1.08 -3.17
CA VAL A 138 -22.19 -2.48 -2.84
C VAL A 138 -22.32 -2.67 -1.33
N VAL A 139 -23.09 -3.69 -0.91
CA VAL A 139 -23.29 -4.04 0.49
C VAL A 139 -22.65 -5.39 0.75
N ALA A 140 -21.78 -5.48 1.75
CA ALA A 140 -21.12 -6.72 2.12
C ALA A 140 -22.16 -7.81 2.45
N GLY A 141 -21.92 -9.03 1.95
CA GLY A 141 -22.81 -10.18 2.15
C GLY A 141 -24.05 -10.22 1.26
N LYS A 142 -24.27 -9.21 0.40
CA LYS A 142 -25.34 -9.24 -0.62
C LYS A 142 -24.77 -9.54 -1.99
N PRO A 143 -25.54 -10.23 -2.89
CA PRO A 143 -25.14 -10.41 -4.29
C PRO A 143 -24.90 -9.07 -4.97
N LEU A 144 -23.92 -9.04 -5.88
CA LEU A 144 -23.67 -7.88 -6.71
C LEU A 144 -24.82 -7.67 -7.70
N SER A 145 -25.14 -6.41 -7.97
CA SER A 145 -26.05 -6.05 -9.07
C SER A 145 -25.47 -6.46 -10.42
N ASP A 146 -26.32 -6.83 -11.37
CA ASP A 146 -25.96 -7.24 -12.73
C ASP A 146 -25.08 -6.21 -13.46
N ILE A 147 -25.18 -4.95 -13.11
CA ILE A 147 -24.36 -3.87 -13.67
C ILE A 147 -22.84 -4.07 -13.40
N TYR A 148 -22.50 -4.79 -12.33
CA TYR A 148 -21.12 -5.14 -12.01
C TYR A 148 -20.64 -6.42 -12.71
N LEU A 149 -21.58 -7.24 -13.20
CA LEU A 149 -21.30 -8.52 -13.83
C LEU A 149 -21.32 -8.44 -15.36
N ASN A 150 -22.06 -7.47 -15.90
CA ASN A 150 -22.17 -7.24 -17.34
C ASN A 150 -21.28 -6.08 -17.79
N GLU A 151 -20.84 -6.10 -19.05
CA GLU A 151 -20.04 -5.01 -19.64
C GLU A 151 -20.74 -3.66 -19.52
N ASN A 152 -20.00 -2.65 -19.03
CA ASN A 152 -20.48 -1.27 -18.98
C ASN A 152 -19.33 -0.27 -19.12
N LEU A 153 -18.95 0.02 -20.35
CA LEU A 153 -17.86 0.93 -20.68
C LEU A 153 -18.10 2.37 -20.23
N GLU A 154 -19.38 2.79 -20.19
CA GLU A 154 -19.74 4.15 -19.75
C GLU A 154 -19.40 4.35 -18.29
N LEU A 155 -19.83 3.43 -17.40
CA LEU A 155 -19.52 3.50 -15.97
C LEU A 155 -18.02 3.36 -15.71
N VAL A 156 -17.34 2.48 -16.43
CA VAL A 156 -15.87 2.31 -16.31
C VAL A 156 -15.15 3.60 -16.68
N THR A 157 -15.52 4.22 -17.79
CA THR A 157 -14.89 5.46 -18.27
C THR A 157 -15.14 6.61 -17.30
N LYS A 158 -16.37 6.78 -16.83
CA LYS A 158 -16.72 7.82 -15.87
C LYS A 158 -16.04 7.61 -14.52
N GLY A 159 -15.98 6.37 -14.04
CA GLY A 159 -15.32 6.05 -12.76
C GLY A 159 -13.81 6.11 -12.81
N ALA A 160 -13.21 6.11 -13.99
CA ALA A 160 -11.77 6.23 -14.17
C ALA A 160 -11.21 7.61 -13.80
N GLU A 161 -12.03 8.62 -13.56
CA GLU A 161 -11.57 9.95 -13.08
C GLU A 161 -10.77 9.84 -11.78
N ASN A 162 -11.15 8.97 -10.85
CA ASN A 162 -10.39 8.72 -9.63
C ASN A 162 -9.02 8.08 -9.94
N LEU A 163 -8.97 7.11 -10.85
CA LEU A 163 -7.72 6.48 -11.27
C LEU A 163 -6.77 7.51 -11.92
N ILE A 164 -7.31 8.35 -12.80
CA ILE A 164 -6.56 9.45 -13.42
C ILE A 164 -5.96 10.36 -12.34
N LYS A 165 -6.76 10.73 -11.34
CA LYS A 165 -6.29 11.58 -10.24
C LYS A 165 -5.18 10.91 -9.42
N HIS A 166 -5.28 9.62 -9.16
CA HIS A 166 -4.21 8.87 -8.47
C HIS A 166 -2.91 8.85 -9.30
N ILE A 167 -2.98 8.64 -10.61
CA ILE A 167 -1.81 8.70 -11.50
C ILE A 167 -1.18 10.10 -11.47
N GLU A 168 -1.99 11.16 -11.56
CA GLU A 168 -1.51 12.53 -11.44
C GLU A 168 -0.81 12.80 -10.11
N ASN A 169 -1.36 12.29 -9.00
CA ASN A 169 -0.78 12.46 -7.68
C ASN A 169 0.58 11.76 -7.56
N VAL A 170 0.71 10.53 -8.05
CA VAL A 170 2.02 9.84 -8.11
C VAL A 170 3.05 10.68 -8.87
N LYS A 171 2.66 11.24 -10.02
CA LYS A 171 3.55 12.07 -10.84
C LYS A 171 4.06 13.31 -10.10
N LYS A 172 3.28 13.90 -9.19
CA LYS A 172 3.72 15.04 -8.36
C LYS A 172 4.89 14.68 -7.44
N PHE A 173 5.01 13.43 -7.03
CA PHE A 173 6.16 12.95 -6.27
C PHE A 173 7.39 12.64 -7.16
N GLY A 174 7.26 12.78 -8.48
CA GLY A 174 8.35 12.53 -9.45
C GLY A 174 8.69 11.04 -9.62
N ILE A 175 7.73 10.16 -9.35
CA ILE A 175 7.89 8.71 -9.44
C ILE A 175 7.01 8.17 -10.58
N PRO A 176 7.48 7.22 -11.40
CA PRO A 176 6.65 6.59 -12.42
C PRO A 176 5.55 5.74 -11.79
N ALA A 177 4.32 5.86 -12.34
CA ALA A 177 3.18 5.03 -12.00
C ALA A 177 2.97 3.93 -13.04
N VAL A 178 2.75 2.70 -12.59
CA VAL A 178 2.27 1.59 -13.41
C VAL A 178 0.89 1.19 -12.89
N VAL A 179 -0.07 0.94 -13.77
CA VAL A 179 -1.41 0.50 -13.38
C VAL A 179 -1.53 -1.00 -13.59
N ALA A 180 -1.84 -1.73 -12.52
CA ALA A 180 -2.21 -3.15 -12.57
C ALA A 180 -3.74 -3.25 -12.53
N VAL A 181 -4.35 -3.63 -13.65
CA VAL A 181 -5.79 -3.89 -13.71
C VAL A 181 -6.04 -5.30 -13.21
N ASN A 182 -6.47 -5.43 -11.95
CA ASN A 182 -6.76 -6.72 -11.33
C ASN A 182 -8.08 -7.27 -11.90
N ARG A 183 -7.94 -8.24 -12.82
CA ARG A 183 -9.01 -8.81 -13.59
C ARG A 183 -9.75 -9.90 -12.82
N PHE A 184 -11.08 -9.84 -12.81
CA PHE A 184 -11.96 -10.89 -12.34
C PHE A 184 -12.61 -11.65 -13.51
N SER A 185 -13.19 -12.81 -13.23
CA SER A 185 -13.80 -13.68 -14.25
C SER A 185 -14.97 -13.04 -15.01
N SER A 186 -15.63 -12.05 -14.39
CA SER A 186 -16.75 -11.30 -15.01
C SER A 186 -16.29 -10.10 -15.84
N ASP A 187 -15.02 -9.73 -15.81
CA ASP A 187 -14.54 -8.53 -16.49
C ASP A 187 -14.26 -8.82 -17.96
N THR A 188 -14.74 -7.95 -18.84
CA THR A 188 -14.58 -8.13 -20.29
C THR A 188 -13.24 -7.56 -20.78
N ASP A 189 -12.77 -8.09 -21.91
CA ASP A 189 -11.54 -7.58 -22.53
C ASP A 189 -11.70 -6.11 -22.94
N ASN A 190 -12.87 -5.70 -23.42
CA ASN A 190 -13.13 -4.31 -23.79
C ASN A 190 -13.00 -3.35 -22.59
N GLU A 191 -13.50 -3.75 -21.42
CA GLU A 191 -13.38 -2.95 -20.19
C GLU A 191 -11.92 -2.85 -19.74
N ILE A 192 -11.18 -3.95 -19.75
CA ILE A 192 -9.76 -3.98 -19.41
C ILE A 192 -8.95 -3.08 -20.34
N GLU A 193 -9.14 -3.21 -21.66
CA GLU A 193 -8.44 -2.39 -22.66
C GLU A 193 -8.79 -0.90 -22.54
N ALA A 194 -10.05 -0.58 -22.22
CA ALA A 194 -10.46 0.79 -21.96
C ALA A 194 -9.69 1.39 -20.79
N VAL A 195 -9.57 0.67 -19.67
CA VAL A 195 -8.82 1.13 -18.47
C VAL A 195 -7.33 1.28 -18.79
N ILE A 196 -6.72 0.33 -19.49
CA ILE A 196 -5.31 0.39 -19.91
C ILE A 196 -5.07 1.65 -20.75
N ARG A 197 -5.92 1.92 -21.72
CA ARG A 197 -5.82 3.10 -22.58
C ARG A 197 -5.98 4.39 -21.78
N ILE A 198 -6.96 4.47 -20.88
CA ILE A 198 -7.20 5.64 -20.02
C ILE A 198 -5.97 5.89 -19.12
N ALA A 199 -5.43 4.86 -18.50
CA ALA A 199 -4.27 4.98 -17.62
C ALA A 199 -3.03 5.50 -18.37
N LYS A 200 -2.75 4.96 -19.56
CA LYS A 200 -1.64 5.43 -20.41
C LYS A 200 -1.84 6.88 -20.86
N ASN A 201 -3.05 7.25 -21.23
CA ASN A 201 -3.37 8.64 -21.61
C ASN A 201 -3.24 9.61 -20.43
N ALA A 202 -3.50 9.18 -19.20
CA ALA A 202 -3.27 9.96 -17.99
C ALA A 202 -1.78 10.11 -17.63
N GLY A 203 -0.91 9.40 -18.33
CA GLY A 203 0.54 9.47 -18.19
C GLY A 203 1.11 8.44 -17.21
N ALA A 204 0.43 7.31 -17.00
CA ALA A 204 1.07 6.14 -16.42
C ALA A 204 2.23 5.67 -17.33
N ALA A 205 3.31 5.22 -16.72
CA ALA A 205 4.47 4.68 -17.46
C ALA A 205 4.09 3.39 -18.21
N ASP A 206 3.21 2.59 -17.61
CA ASP A 206 2.56 1.45 -18.25
C ASP A 206 1.25 1.09 -17.54
N ALA A 207 0.45 0.26 -18.19
CA ALA A 207 -0.76 -0.33 -17.62
C ALA A 207 -0.95 -1.75 -18.19
N VAL A 208 -1.16 -2.73 -17.30
CA VAL A 208 -1.25 -4.13 -17.66
C VAL A 208 -2.41 -4.82 -16.95
N SER A 209 -2.99 -5.83 -17.61
CA SER A 209 -3.93 -6.74 -16.96
C SER A 209 -3.18 -7.73 -16.07
N CYS A 210 -3.75 -8.02 -14.91
CA CYS A 210 -3.18 -8.91 -13.92
C CYS A 210 -4.27 -9.88 -13.42
N ASP A 211 -4.05 -11.17 -13.60
CA ASP A 211 -4.97 -12.25 -13.20
C ASP A 211 -4.26 -13.33 -12.36
N HIS A 212 -3.33 -12.90 -11.53
CA HIS A 212 -2.47 -13.74 -10.68
C HIS A 212 -3.22 -14.81 -9.88
N TRP A 213 -4.49 -14.59 -9.53
CA TRP A 213 -5.32 -15.55 -8.82
C TRP A 213 -5.63 -16.84 -9.62
N ARG A 214 -5.47 -16.82 -10.96
CA ARG A 214 -5.69 -17.99 -11.83
C ARG A 214 -4.52 -18.99 -11.81
N PHE A 215 -3.34 -18.52 -11.43
CA PHE A 215 -2.09 -19.28 -11.52
C PHE A 215 -1.56 -19.73 -10.16
N VAL A 216 -2.33 -19.57 -9.09
CA VAL A 216 -2.00 -20.16 -7.80
C VAL A 216 -2.34 -21.66 -7.90
N GLU A 217 -1.36 -22.47 -8.23
CA GLU A 217 -1.46 -23.92 -8.07
C GLU A 217 -1.50 -24.22 -6.58
N VAL A 218 -2.63 -24.79 -6.12
CA VAL A 218 -2.84 -25.21 -4.73
C VAL A 218 -2.28 -26.63 -4.56
#